data_c6e6ffbca03266cd8e578083df8f5210
#
_entry.id   c6e6ffbca03266cd8e578083df8f5210
#
_cell.length_a   1.000
_cell.length_b   1.000
_cell.length_c   1.000
_cell.angle_alpha   90.00
_cell.angle_beta   90.00
_cell.angle_gamma   90.00
#
_symmetry.space_group_name_H-M   'P 1'
#
loop_
_entity.id
_entity.type
_entity.pdbx_description
1 polymer ?
#
loop_
_entity_poly.entity_id
_entity_poly.type
_entity_poly.pdbx_seq_one_letter_code
_entity_poly.pdbx_strand_id
1 'polypeptide(L)'
;MDRFLDDAIEIDVDALCDGTEVYIGGVMEHIEQAGVHSGDSACSLPPYYLKQATVAELKRQTAAMAQGLNVVGLMNVQFAIQETEGGDVIYVLEVNPRASRTVPFVSKATGIQLAKVAARCMAGQTLDQQGIGAEITPPYFSVKEAVFPFVKFPGVDTILGPEMKSTGEVMGVGKTFGEAFVKSQLGAGTRLPTSGKVFLTVKNADKPRAVAIARELVAMGFELLATRGTAAAIAAAGVPVTVVNKVTEGRPNIVDMMKSNEIAMVINTVEERRNAIADSRAIRTNALLA
;
A
#
# COMPACT_ATOMS: atom_id res chain seq x y z
N MET A 1 -0.38 -5.36 -27.44
CA MET A 1 -0.28 -6.53 -26.52
C MET A 1 0.64 -6.08 -25.40
N ASP A 2 0.14 -6.00 -24.17
CA ASP A 2 0.89 -5.51 -23.02
C ASP A 2 1.48 -6.70 -22.25
N ARG A 3 2.59 -6.45 -21.55
CA ARG A 3 3.21 -7.44 -20.68
C ARG A 3 2.61 -7.28 -19.27
N PHE A 4 2.08 -8.35 -18.72
CA PHE A 4 1.68 -8.39 -17.31
C PHE A 4 2.94 -8.44 -16.43
N LEU A 5 2.96 -7.64 -15.37
CA LEU A 5 4.05 -7.61 -14.39
C LEU A 5 3.56 -8.28 -13.11
N ASP A 6 4.13 -9.45 -12.81
CA ASP A 6 3.88 -10.14 -11.56
C ASP A 6 4.74 -9.54 -10.43
N ASP A 7 4.18 -9.46 -9.22
CA ASP A 7 4.86 -9.01 -8.00
C ASP A 7 5.57 -7.63 -8.12
N ALA A 8 4.98 -6.69 -8.89
CA ALA A 8 5.53 -5.35 -9.05
C ALA A 8 5.02 -4.39 -7.97
N ILE A 9 5.91 -3.50 -7.52
CA ILE A 9 5.60 -2.41 -6.59
C ILE A 9 5.21 -1.19 -7.42
N GLU A 10 4.05 -0.59 -7.15
CA GLU A 10 3.61 0.64 -7.81
C GLU A 10 4.14 1.87 -7.07
N ILE A 11 4.57 2.86 -7.85
CA ILE A 11 5.13 4.11 -7.33
C ILE A 11 4.47 5.28 -8.06
N ASP A 12 3.99 6.25 -7.30
CA ASP A 12 3.59 7.56 -7.80
C ASP A 12 4.69 8.59 -7.53
N VAL A 13 5.01 9.42 -8.53
CA VAL A 13 5.88 10.57 -8.35
C VAL A 13 5.15 11.83 -8.79
N ASP A 14 4.92 12.73 -7.84
CA ASP A 14 4.37 14.06 -8.13
C ASP A 14 5.50 15.07 -8.32
N ALA A 15 5.43 15.85 -9.38
CA ALA A 15 6.40 16.88 -9.72
C ALA A 15 5.73 18.21 -10.11
N LEU A 16 6.48 19.28 -9.88
CA LEU A 16 6.21 20.62 -10.39
C LEU A 16 7.22 20.98 -11.47
N CYS A 17 6.80 21.65 -12.52
CA CYS A 17 7.68 22.21 -13.52
C CYS A 17 7.21 23.62 -13.90
N ASP A 18 8.15 24.55 -14.09
CA ASP A 18 7.86 25.90 -14.57
C ASP A 18 8.17 26.09 -16.06
N GLY A 19 8.42 24.99 -16.76
CA GLY A 19 8.87 24.95 -18.16
C GLY A 19 10.40 24.82 -18.30
N THR A 20 11.15 25.04 -17.21
CA THR A 20 12.62 25.00 -17.21
C THR A 20 13.13 24.11 -16.08
N GLU A 21 12.74 24.44 -14.86
CA GLU A 21 13.15 23.72 -13.65
C GLU A 21 12.06 22.74 -13.19
N VAL A 22 12.51 21.62 -12.62
CA VAL A 22 11.64 20.57 -12.10
C VAL A 22 11.90 20.39 -10.61
N TYR A 23 10.84 20.48 -9.83
CA TYR A 23 10.82 20.16 -8.40
C TYR A 23 10.07 18.87 -8.17
N ILE A 24 10.72 17.87 -7.55
CA ILE A 24 10.06 16.63 -7.14
C ILE A 24 9.29 16.89 -5.85
N GLY A 25 7.97 16.85 -5.92
CA GLY A 25 7.09 17.05 -4.78
C GLY A 25 7.13 15.88 -3.80
N GLY A 26 7.22 14.65 -4.32
CA GLY A 26 7.36 13.46 -3.51
C GLY A 26 7.35 12.18 -4.33
N VAL A 27 8.02 11.16 -3.82
CA VAL A 27 8.00 9.78 -4.31
C VAL A 27 7.20 8.96 -3.33
N MET A 28 6.11 8.36 -3.77
CA MET A 28 5.17 7.60 -2.95
C MET A 28 5.23 6.12 -3.33
N GLU A 29 5.52 5.27 -2.35
CA GLU A 29 5.50 3.82 -2.52
C GLU A 29 4.15 3.26 -2.10
N HIS A 30 3.48 2.54 -3.01
CA HIS A 30 2.21 1.89 -2.73
C HIS A 30 2.41 0.65 -1.87
N ILE A 31 1.43 0.36 -1.02
CA ILE A 31 1.43 -0.81 -0.13
C ILE A 31 0.75 -2.00 -0.84
N GLU A 32 -0.30 -1.75 -1.61
CA GLU A 32 -0.96 -2.75 -2.44
C GLU A 32 -0.13 -3.06 -3.68
N GLN A 33 -0.33 -4.27 -4.23
CA GLN A 33 0.34 -4.66 -5.48
C GLN A 33 -0.08 -3.74 -6.64
N ALA A 34 0.78 -3.62 -7.65
CA ALA A 34 0.49 -2.93 -8.89
C ALA A 34 -0.80 -3.47 -9.56
N GLY A 35 -1.61 -2.54 -10.09
CA GLY A 35 -2.92 -2.85 -10.69
C GLY A 35 -4.13 -2.56 -9.80
N VAL A 36 -3.93 -2.19 -8.55
CA VAL A 36 -4.97 -1.56 -7.73
C VAL A 36 -5.00 -0.07 -8.06
N HIS A 37 -6.21 0.49 -8.22
CA HIS A 37 -6.37 1.91 -8.53
C HIS A 37 -5.66 2.79 -7.48
N SER A 38 -4.87 3.78 -7.91
CA SER A 38 -4.05 4.62 -7.02
C SER A 38 -4.85 5.38 -5.94
N GLY A 39 -6.13 5.65 -6.19
CA GLY A 39 -7.05 6.21 -5.19
C GLY A 39 -7.41 5.24 -4.06
N ASP A 40 -7.34 3.94 -4.33
CA ASP A 40 -7.70 2.87 -3.40
C ASP A 40 -6.46 2.30 -2.68
N SER A 41 -5.27 2.53 -3.22
CA SER A 41 -4.03 2.07 -2.61
C SER A 41 -3.61 2.98 -1.45
N ALA A 42 -3.16 2.38 -0.38
CA ALA A 42 -2.37 3.07 0.63
C ALA A 42 -0.98 3.38 0.06
N CYS A 43 -0.40 4.51 0.43
CA CYS A 43 0.97 4.82 0.01
C CYS A 43 1.77 5.56 1.08
N SER A 44 3.07 5.32 1.09
CA SER A 44 4.02 5.91 2.03
C SER A 44 4.87 6.99 1.38
N LEU A 45 5.04 8.11 2.06
CA LEU A 45 5.98 9.18 1.76
C LEU A 45 6.83 9.46 3.02
N PRO A 46 8.18 9.34 2.97
CA PRO A 46 8.97 8.78 1.89
C PRO A 46 8.72 7.28 1.66
N PRO A 47 9.26 6.70 0.58
CA PRO A 47 9.27 5.26 0.36
C PRO A 47 9.88 4.52 1.56
N TYR A 48 9.30 3.37 1.92
CA TYR A 48 9.74 2.62 3.11
C TYR A 48 10.57 1.37 2.77
N TYR A 49 10.46 0.87 1.56
CA TYR A 49 11.12 -0.36 1.12
C TYR A 49 12.12 -0.13 -0.02
N LEU A 50 11.87 0.84 -0.91
CA LEU A 50 12.70 1.09 -2.08
C LEU A 50 14.14 1.47 -1.72
N LYS A 51 15.08 0.99 -2.53
CA LYS A 51 16.50 1.38 -2.46
C LYS A 51 16.68 2.83 -2.86
N GLN A 52 17.60 3.54 -2.23
CA GLN A 52 17.91 4.94 -2.54
C GLN A 52 18.33 5.15 -4.01
N ALA A 53 19.05 4.19 -4.60
CA ALA A 53 19.43 4.24 -6.01
C ALA A 53 18.22 4.21 -6.94
N THR A 54 17.23 3.38 -6.63
CA THR A 54 15.96 3.28 -7.38
C THR A 54 15.18 4.59 -7.25
N VAL A 55 15.06 5.14 -6.04
CA VAL A 55 14.41 6.44 -5.81
C VAL A 55 15.10 7.56 -6.60
N ALA A 56 16.42 7.61 -6.62
CA ALA A 56 17.17 8.60 -7.41
C ALA A 56 16.90 8.48 -8.91
N GLU A 57 16.84 7.26 -9.43
CA GLU A 57 16.54 7.01 -10.84
C GLU A 57 15.11 7.39 -11.21
N LEU A 58 14.12 7.09 -10.36
CA LEU A 58 12.72 7.53 -10.53
C LEU A 58 12.60 9.04 -10.64
N LYS A 59 13.29 9.79 -9.77
CA LYS A 59 13.35 11.25 -9.80
C LYS A 59 13.97 11.77 -11.09
N ARG A 60 15.09 11.19 -11.50
CA ARG A 60 15.78 11.54 -12.73
C ARG A 60 14.88 11.33 -13.96
N GLN A 61 14.19 10.18 -14.05
CA GLN A 61 13.28 9.89 -15.16
C GLN A 61 12.09 10.84 -15.16
N THR A 62 11.49 11.12 -13.99
CA THR A 62 10.39 12.07 -13.85
C THR A 62 10.77 13.46 -14.32
N ALA A 63 11.95 13.96 -13.92
CA ALA A 63 12.45 15.25 -14.36
C ALA A 63 12.67 15.30 -15.89
N ALA A 64 13.29 14.26 -16.46
CA ALA A 64 13.49 14.16 -17.90
C ALA A 64 12.16 14.15 -18.69
N MET A 65 11.13 13.47 -18.19
CA MET A 65 9.80 13.45 -18.80
C MET A 65 9.11 14.81 -18.70
N ALA A 66 9.20 15.50 -17.55
CA ALA A 66 8.63 16.82 -17.38
C ALA A 66 9.23 17.82 -18.38
N GLN A 67 10.55 17.81 -18.56
CA GLN A 67 11.26 18.65 -19.53
C GLN A 67 10.92 18.26 -20.97
N GLY A 68 10.94 16.96 -21.30
CA GLY A 68 10.65 16.46 -22.66
C GLY A 68 9.21 16.75 -23.12
N LEU A 69 8.26 16.82 -22.17
CA LEU A 69 6.87 17.17 -22.45
C LEU A 69 6.58 18.67 -22.33
N ASN A 70 7.56 19.50 -22.02
CA ASN A 70 7.41 20.94 -21.79
C ASN A 70 6.31 21.26 -20.76
N VAL A 71 6.29 20.51 -19.64
CA VAL A 71 5.28 20.67 -18.61
C VAL A 71 5.40 22.02 -17.93
N VAL A 72 4.27 22.72 -17.75
CA VAL A 72 4.16 23.88 -16.87
C VAL A 72 3.04 23.62 -15.87
N GLY A 73 3.38 23.52 -14.60
CA GLY A 73 2.46 23.16 -13.53
C GLY A 73 2.77 21.79 -12.93
N LEU A 74 1.73 21.02 -12.64
CA LEU A 74 1.85 19.69 -12.02
C LEU A 74 1.94 18.58 -13.06
N MET A 75 2.73 17.57 -12.72
CA MET A 75 2.79 16.30 -13.43
C MET A 75 2.88 15.16 -12.41
N ASN A 76 2.19 14.06 -12.70
CA ASN A 76 2.31 12.80 -11.99
C ASN A 76 2.84 11.74 -12.94
N VAL A 77 3.75 10.91 -12.46
CA VAL A 77 4.23 9.73 -13.19
C VAL A 77 3.98 8.51 -12.34
N GLN A 78 3.34 7.50 -12.94
CA GLN A 78 3.15 6.19 -12.32
C GLN A 78 4.18 5.22 -12.88
N PHE A 79 4.87 4.54 -11.97
CA PHE A 79 5.86 3.51 -12.27
C PHE A 79 5.48 2.19 -11.64
N ALA A 80 5.97 1.11 -12.21
CA ALA A 80 6.03 -0.19 -11.57
C ALA A 80 7.48 -0.65 -11.45
N ILE A 81 7.84 -1.16 -10.29
CA ILE A 81 9.18 -1.67 -10.01
C ILE A 81 9.09 -3.18 -9.86
N GLN A 82 9.84 -3.90 -10.67
CA GLN A 82 9.99 -5.34 -10.56
C GLN A 82 11.39 -5.66 -10.02
N GLU A 83 11.46 -6.31 -8.88
CA GLU A 83 12.73 -6.79 -8.34
C GLU A 83 13.18 -8.03 -9.11
N THR A 84 14.40 -8.04 -9.60
CA THR A 84 15.00 -9.17 -10.30
C THR A 84 16.36 -9.51 -9.71
N GLU A 85 16.90 -10.68 -10.04
CA GLU A 85 18.26 -11.07 -9.63
C GLU A 85 19.34 -10.08 -10.12
N GLY A 86 19.07 -9.40 -11.24
CA GLY A 86 19.95 -8.36 -11.84
C GLY A 86 19.76 -6.97 -11.26
N GLY A 87 18.84 -6.78 -10.31
CA GLY A 87 18.46 -5.49 -9.72
C GLY A 87 17.04 -5.07 -10.07
N ASP A 88 16.68 -3.86 -9.66
CA ASP A 88 15.34 -3.33 -9.87
C ASP A 88 15.14 -2.89 -11.33
N VAL A 89 14.06 -3.35 -11.96
CA VAL A 89 13.66 -2.92 -13.30
C VAL A 89 12.48 -1.97 -13.18
N ILE A 90 12.65 -0.75 -13.72
CA ILE A 90 11.67 0.32 -13.67
C ILE A 90 10.85 0.33 -14.96
N TYR A 91 9.55 0.29 -14.83
CA TYR A 91 8.58 0.45 -15.91
C TYR A 91 7.79 1.74 -15.71
N VAL A 92 7.66 2.54 -16.76
CA VAL A 92 6.74 3.68 -16.76
C VAL A 92 5.37 3.16 -17.18
N LEU A 93 4.36 3.33 -16.31
CA LEU A 93 2.98 2.94 -16.61
C LEU A 93 2.26 4.05 -17.34
N GLU A 94 2.25 5.26 -16.76
CA GLU A 94 1.64 6.43 -17.39
C GLU A 94 2.27 7.74 -16.90
N VAL A 95 2.15 8.77 -17.73
CA VAL A 95 2.54 10.14 -17.40
C VAL A 95 1.32 11.06 -17.52
N ASN A 96 1.01 11.75 -16.44
CA ASN A 96 -0.15 12.61 -16.34
C ASN A 96 0.27 14.06 -16.10
N PRO A 97 0.38 14.93 -17.16
CA PRO A 97 0.73 16.34 -17.00
C PRO A 97 -0.47 17.16 -16.46
N ARG A 98 -0.89 16.82 -15.27
CA ARG A 98 -2.01 17.41 -14.54
C ARG A 98 -1.85 17.17 -13.03
N ALA A 99 -2.67 17.82 -12.21
CA ALA A 99 -2.78 17.48 -10.80
C ALA A 99 -3.24 16.04 -10.61
N SER A 100 -2.56 15.30 -9.74
CA SER A 100 -2.93 13.96 -9.32
C SER A 100 -3.83 14.01 -8.07
N ARG A 101 -4.40 12.87 -7.70
CA ARG A 101 -5.13 12.70 -6.43
C ARG A 101 -4.20 12.70 -5.22
N THR A 102 -2.91 12.41 -5.42
CA THR A 102 -1.90 12.38 -4.36
C THR A 102 -1.37 13.76 -3.99
N VAL A 103 -1.58 14.79 -4.82
CA VAL A 103 -1.14 16.18 -4.56
C VAL A 103 -1.57 16.73 -3.21
N PRO A 104 -2.82 16.56 -2.73
CA PRO A 104 -3.20 17.00 -1.39
C PRO A 104 -2.45 16.30 -0.27
N PHE A 105 -2.22 15.00 -0.42
CA PHE A 105 -1.44 14.19 0.52
C PHE A 105 0.01 14.65 0.58
N VAL A 106 0.69 14.74 -0.59
CA VAL A 106 2.07 15.22 -0.68
C VAL A 106 2.21 16.63 -0.11
N SER A 107 1.27 17.52 -0.40
CA SER A 107 1.27 18.89 0.11
C SER A 107 1.20 18.94 1.63
N LYS A 108 0.37 18.09 2.25
CA LYS A 108 0.26 17.97 3.71
C LYS A 108 1.53 17.38 4.32
N ALA A 109 2.07 16.34 3.69
CA ALA A 109 3.25 15.64 4.20
C ALA A 109 4.52 16.50 4.15
N THR A 110 4.70 17.30 3.10
CA THR A 110 5.90 18.14 2.90
C THR A 110 5.75 19.58 3.38
N GLY A 111 4.51 20.06 3.57
CA GLY A 111 4.22 21.46 3.90
C GLY A 111 4.22 22.39 2.67
N ILE A 112 4.52 21.89 1.46
CA ILE A 112 4.51 22.68 0.23
C ILE A 112 3.13 22.63 -0.42
N GLN A 113 2.53 23.78 -0.69
CA GLN A 113 1.22 23.89 -1.34
C GLN A 113 1.35 23.68 -2.85
N LEU A 114 1.58 22.44 -3.29
CA LEU A 114 1.93 22.11 -4.68
C LEU A 114 0.94 22.67 -5.71
N ALA A 115 -0.36 22.57 -5.47
CA ALA A 115 -1.37 23.09 -6.40
C ALA A 115 -1.29 24.62 -6.54
N LYS A 116 -1.01 25.34 -5.44
CA LYS A 116 -0.84 26.80 -5.47
C LYS A 116 0.41 27.23 -6.22
N VAL A 117 1.52 26.50 -6.00
CA VAL A 117 2.77 26.73 -6.72
C VAL A 117 2.57 26.49 -8.21
N ALA A 118 1.95 25.36 -8.57
CA ALA A 118 1.65 25.01 -9.96
C ALA A 118 0.81 26.09 -10.67
N ALA A 119 -0.26 26.58 -10.02
CA ALA A 119 -1.11 27.63 -10.57
C ALA A 119 -0.31 28.93 -10.86
N ARG A 120 0.67 29.26 -10.02
CA ARG A 120 1.54 30.41 -10.23
C ARG A 120 2.56 30.16 -11.36
N CYS A 121 3.08 28.93 -11.50
CA CYS A 121 3.90 28.56 -12.65
C CYS A 121 3.12 28.74 -13.96
N MET A 122 1.87 28.27 -14.00
CA MET A 122 0.98 28.45 -15.16
C MET A 122 0.66 29.92 -15.44
N ALA A 123 0.74 30.79 -14.41
CA ALA A 123 0.61 32.23 -14.54
C ALA A 123 1.93 32.96 -14.88
N GLY A 124 3.02 32.19 -15.14
CA GLY A 124 4.32 32.72 -15.59
C GLY A 124 5.34 33.01 -14.49
N GLN A 125 5.09 32.61 -13.23
CA GLN A 125 6.09 32.70 -12.16
C GLN A 125 6.98 31.45 -12.17
N THR A 126 8.29 31.63 -12.06
CA THR A 126 9.22 30.50 -11.93
C THR A 126 9.19 29.89 -10.51
N LEU A 127 9.71 28.68 -10.36
CA LEU A 127 9.86 28.03 -9.06
C LEU A 127 10.78 28.85 -8.13
N ASP A 128 11.87 29.38 -8.67
CA ASP A 128 12.81 30.26 -7.93
C ASP A 128 12.12 31.54 -7.42
N GLN A 129 11.32 32.22 -8.25
CA GLN A 129 10.55 33.41 -7.83
C GLN A 129 9.53 33.12 -6.73
N GLN A 130 9.13 31.87 -6.58
CA GLN A 130 8.22 31.41 -5.53
C GLN A 130 8.95 30.89 -4.28
N GLY A 131 10.29 30.91 -4.28
CA GLY A 131 11.13 30.39 -3.19
C GLY A 131 11.07 28.87 -3.08
N ILE A 132 10.74 28.17 -4.16
CA ILE A 132 10.78 26.71 -4.21
C ILE A 132 12.22 26.31 -4.59
N GLY A 133 12.93 25.80 -3.58
CA GLY A 133 14.34 25.40 -3.72
C GLY A 133 14.52 23.89 -3.74
N ALA A 134 15.35 23.37 -2.83
CA ALA A 134 15.62 21.94 -2.74
C ALA A 134 14.38 21.12 -2.33
N GLU A 135 14.32 19.88 -2.82
CA GLU A 135 13.28 18.91 -2.43
C GLU A 135 13.26 18.72 -0.90
N ILE A 136 12.05 18.65 -0.35
CA ILE A 136 11.81 18.38 1.06
C ILE A 136 11.53 16.89 1.25
N THR A 137 12.44 16.19 1.91
CA THR A 137 12.19 14.85 2.43
C THR A 137 11.85 14.96 3.91
N PRO A 138 10.60 14.70 4.33
CA PRO A 138 10.23 14.78 5.74
C PRO A 138 11.06 13.80 6.59
N PRO A 139 11.45 14.16 7.84
CA PRO A 139 12.15 13.27 8.76
C PRO A 139 11.19 12.27 9.46
N TYR A 140 10.02 12.07 8.92
CA TYR A 140 8.96 11.20 9.39
C TYR A 140 8.26 10.56 8.20
N PHE A 141 7.57 9.46 8.46
CA PHE A 141 6.71 8.81 7.47
C PHE A 141 5.31 9.39 7.52
N SER A 142 4.73 9.60 6.34
CA SER A 142 3.32 9.88 6.17
C SER A 142 2.71 8.76 5.34
N VAL A 143 1.64 8.14 5.82
CA VAL A 143 0.91 7.10 5.08
C VAL A 143 -0.48 7.62 4.75
N LYS A 144 -0.82 7.61 3.46
CA LYS A 144 -2.17 7.81 2.97
C LYS A 144 -2.90 6.47 3.03
N GLU A 145 -4.12 6.46 3.55
CA GLU A 145 -5.00 5.30 3.55
C GLU A 145 -6.35 5.66 2.93
N ALA A 146 -6.90 4.76 2.13
CA ALA A 146 -8.20 4.94 1.52
C ALA A 146 -9.34 4.64 2.49
N VAL A 147 -10.46 5.37 2.37
CA VAL A 147 -11.67 5.12 3.14
C VAL A 147 -12.71 4.46 2.25
N PHE A 148 -13.14 3.25 2.60
CA PHE A 148 -14.09 2.45 1.82
C PHE A 148 -15.47 2.44 2.45
N PRO A 149 -16.55 2.65 1.66
CA PRO A 149 -17.91 2.62 2.15
C PRO A 149 -18.53 1.23 2.18
N PHE A 150 -17.74 0.15 2.22
CA PHE A 150 -18.21 -1.23 2.07
C PHE A 150 -19.31 -1.62 3.07
N VAL A 151 -19.21 -1.13 4.31
CA VAL A 151 -20.24 -1.38 5.35
C VAL A 151 -21.61 -0.83 4.97
N LYS A 152 -21.65 0.24 4.14
CA LYS A 152 -22.91 0.87 3.69
C LYS A 152 -23.54 0.18 2.49
N PHE A 153 -22.80 -0.69 1.80
CA PHE A 153 -23.23 -1.37 0.58
C PHE A 153 -23.06 -2.90 0.70
N PRO A 154 -23.96 -3.60 1.41
CA PRO A 154 -23.87 -5.05 1.55
C PRO A 154 -23.86 -5.76 0.20
N GLY A 155 -22.99 -6.74 0.03
CA GLY A 155 -22.88 -7.55 -1.19
C GLY A 155 -21.99 -6.98 -2.30
N VAL A 156 -21.38 -5.80 -2.10
CA VAL A 156 -20.38 -5.26 -3.02
C VAL A 156 -19.10 -6.08 -2.96
N ASP A 157 -18.46 -6.26 -4.10
CA ASP A 157 -17.14 -6.88 -4.16
C ASP A 157 -16.09 -5.98 -3.48
N THR A 158 -15.50 -6.49 -2.40
CA THR A 158 -14.50 -5.80 -1.58
C THR A 158 -13.07 -6.00 -2.09
N ILE A 159 -12.87 -6.80 -3.15
CA ILE A 159 -11.54 -6.99 -3.74
C ILE A 159 -11.19 -5.74 -4.53
N LEU A 160 -10.04 -5.16 -4.22
CA LEU A 160 -9.52 -4.00 -4.93
C LEU A 160 -9.00 -4.40 -6.32
N GLY A 161 -9.08 -3.46 -7.25
CA GLY A 161 -8.70 -3.66 -8.64
C GLY A 161 -8.53 -2.31 -9.36
N PRO A 162 -8.60 -2.28 -10.68
CA PRO A 162 -8.34 -1.07 -11.45
C PRO A 162 -9.44 0.00 -11.35
N GLU A 163 -10.60 -0.35 -10.79
CA GLU A 163 -11.71 0.58 -10.58
C GLU A 163 -11.70 1.13 -9.16
N MET A 164 -11.81 2.45 -9.02
CA MET A 164 -11.84 3.13 -7.74
C MET A 164 -13.12 2.85 -6.95
N LYS A 165 -12.98 2.40 -5.71
CA LYS A 165 -14.09 2.10 -4.77
C LYS A 165 -14.10 2.99 -3.54
N SER A 166 -12.99 3.67 -3.25
CA SER A 166 -12.86 4.58 -2.10
C SER A 166 -13.69 5.85 -2.27
N THR A 167 -14.11 6.43 -1.15
CA THR A 167 -14.87 7.69 -1.09
C THR A 167 -14.11 8.82 -0.43
N GLY A 168 -12.94 8.56 0.10
CA GLY A 168 -12.09 9.54 0.76
C GLY A 168 -10.74 8.94 1.14
N GLU A 169 -9.92 9.76 1.77
CA GLU A 169 -8.61 9.36 2.24
C GLU A 169 -8.29 10.00 3.60
N VAL A 170 -7.41 9.34 4.35
CA VAL A 170 -6.86 9.83 5.62
C VAL A 170 -5.34 9.75 5.58
N MET A 171 -4.68 10.43 6.52
CA MET A 171 -3.22 10.42 6.61
C MET A 171 -2.80 10.09 8.05
N GLY A 172 -1.94 9.09 8.19
CA GLY A 172 -1.21 8.78 9.42
C GLY A 172 0.22 9.32 9.33
N VAL A 173 0.74 9.86 10.43
CA VAL A 173 2.12 10.37 10.53
C VAL A 173 2.84 9.71 11.70
N GLY A 174 4.05 9.22 11.48
CA GLY A 174 4.84 8.54 12.50
C GLY A 174 6.34 8.65 12.29
N LYS A 175 7.12 8.40 13.33
CA LYS A 175 8.59 8.33 13.24
C LYS A 175 9.07 7.11 12.47
N THR A 176 8.27 6.06 12.44
CA THR A 176 8.49 4.85 11.66
C THR A 176 7.33 4.62 10.70
N PHE A 177 7.57 3.86 9.62
CA PHE A 177 6.52 3.46 8.70
C PHE A 177 5.37 2.75 9.42
N GLY A 178 5.68 1.77 10.30
CA GLY A 178 4.66 1.03 11.04
C GLY A 178 3.77 1.92 11.91
N GLU A 179 4.34 2.93 12.58
CA GLU A 179 3.56 3.91 13.37
C GLU A 179 2.64 4.74 12.48
N ALA A 180 3.14 5.23 11.34
CA ALA A 180 2.35 6.01 10.39
C ALA A 180 1.21 5.16 9.78
N PHE A 181 1.53 3.91 9.41
CA PHE A 181 0.55 2.96 8.85
C PHE A 181 -0.57 2.64 9.85
N VAL A 182 -0.24 2.31 11.10
CA VAL A 182 -1.26 2.05 12.14
C VAL A 182 -2.16 3.27 12.35
N LYS A 183 -1.58 4.47 12.38
CA LYS A 183 -2.36 5.71 12.54
C LYS A 183 -3.28 5.97 11.34
N SER A 184 -2.85 5.64 10.12
CA SER A 184 -3.71 5.77 8.93
C SER A 184 -4.86 4.77 8.98
N GLN A 185 -4.61 3.53 9.38
CA GLN A 185 -5.65 2.51 9.59
C GLN A 185 -6.71 2.97 10.63
N LEU A 186 -6.26 3.48 11.77
CA LEU A 186 -7.14 4.04 12.79
C LEU A 186 -7.96 5.21 12.25
N GLY A 187 -7.33 6.09 11.46
CA GLY A 187 -7.99 7.21 10.80
C GLY A 187 -9.04 6.77 9.78
N ALA A 188 -8.82 5.65 9.09
CA ALA A 188 -9.78 5.02 8.16
C ALA A 188 -10.92 4.28 8.87
N GLY A 189 -10.88 4.17 10.22
CA GLY A 189 -11.90 3.51 11.03
C GLY A 189 -11.59 2.05 11.37
N THR A 190 -10.45 1.53 10.94
CA THR A 190 -10.00 0.18 11.29
C THR A 190 -9.54 0.16 12.75
N ARG A 191 -10.13 -0.72 13.56
CA ARG A 191 -9.69 -0.94 14.95
C ARG A 191 -8.77 -2.14 15.01
N LEU A 192 -7.54 -1.93 15.43
CA LEU A 192 -6.60 -3.03 15.66
C LEU A 192 -6.92 -3.71 16.99
N PRO A 193 -7.03 -5.04 17.02
CA PRO A 193 -7.26 -5.77 18.26
C PRO A 193 -6.03 -5.70 19.16
N THR A 194 -6.27 -5.70 20.47
CA THR A 194 -5.22 -5.77 21.49
C THR A 194 -5.17 -7.15 22.18
N SER A 195 -6.10 -8.04 21.85
CA SER A 195 -6.20 -9.40 22.37
C SER A 195 -7.11 -10.23 21.47
N GLY A 196 -7.18 -11.52 21.72
CA GLY A 196 -8.07 -12.45 21.03
C GLY A 196 -7.34 -13.42 20.12
N LYS A 197 -8.06 -14.03 19.17
CA LYS A 197 -7.53 -15.04 18.27
C LYS A 197 -7.08 -14.43 16.95
N VAL A 198 -5.86 -14.73 16.52
CA VAL A 198 -5.31 -14.33 15.22
C VAL A 198 -5.23 -15.55 14.30
N PHE A 199 -5.85 -15.45 13.15
CA PHE A 199 -5.80 -16.51 12.15
C PHE A 199 -4.73 -16.20 11.08
N LEU A 200 -3.82 -17.16 10.87
CA LEU A 200 -2.75 -17.08 9.87
C LEU A 200 -2.95 -18.13 8.77
N THR A 201 -2.93 -17.68 7.54
CA THR A 201 -2.88 -18.56 6.36
C THR A 201 -2.00 -17.91 5.30
N VAL A 202 -0.80 -18.46 5.08
CA VAL A 202 0.20 -17.83 4.22
C VAL A 202 0.75 -18.80 3.17
N LYS A 203 1.16 -18.24 2.02
CA LYS A 203 1.85 -18.98 0.96
C LYS A 203 3.19 -19.52 1.47
N ASN A 204 3.76 -20.52 0.79
CA ASN A 204 4.96 -21.21 1.26
C ASN A 204 6.17 -20.26 1.42
N ALA A 205 6.34 -19.33 0.51
CA ALA A 205 7.43 -18.34 0.56
C ALA A 205 7.38 -17.44 1.80
N ASP A 206 6.18 -17.17 2.33
CA ASP A 206 5.99 -16.25 3.45
C ASP A 206 6.05 -16.93 4.83
N LYS A 207 6.12 -18.26 4.88
CA LYS A 207 6.14 -19.01 6.14
C LYS A 207 7.26 -18.60 7.11
N PRO A 208 8.52 -18.36 6.68
CA PRO A 208 9.56 -17.90 7.59
C PRO A 208 9.21 -16.57 8.28
N ARG A 209 8.64 -15.61 7.54
CA ARG A 209 8.18 -14.32 8.10
C ARG A 209 6.97 -14.51 9.02
N ALA A 210 6.03 -15.37 8.63
CA ALA A 210 4.86 -15.68 9.45
C ALA A 210 5.24 -16.30 10.79
N VAL A 211 6.29 -17.14 10.85
CA VAL A 211 6.81 -17.69 12.10
C VAL A 211 7.37 -16.59 13.03
N ALA A 212 8.10 -15.62 12.47
CA ALA A 212 8.59 -14.48 13.25
C ALA A 212 7.44 -13.67 13.84
N ILE A 213 6.44 -13.30 13.01
CA ILE A 213 5.24 -12.58 13.43
C ILE A 213 4.45 -13.40 14.47
N ALA A 214 4.34 -14.72 14.30
CA ALA A 214 3.64 -15.59 15.23
C ALA A 214 4.24 -15.55 16.65
N ARG A 215 5.57 -15.51 16.76
CA ARG A 215 6.26 -15.38 18.05
C ARG A 215 5.93 -14.07 18.75
N GLU A 216 5.94 -12.96 17.99
CA GLU A 216 5.61 -11.64 18.53
C GLU A 216 4.15 -11.56 18.98
N LEU A 217 3.22 -12.11 18.20
CA LEU A 217 1.80 -12.15 18.55
C LEU A 217 1.54 -12.95 19.84
N VAL A 218 2.18 -14.11 20.00
CA VAL A 218 2.09 -14.90 21.24
C VAL A 218 2.68 -14.13 22.42
N ALA A 219 3.82 -13.46 22.23
CA ALA A 219 4.42 -12.63 23.26
C ALA A 219 3.52 -11.45 23.68
N MET A 220 2.68 -10.94 22.76
CA MET A 220 1.66 -9.93 23.03
C MET A 220 0.38 -10.51 23.68
N GLY A 221 0.26 -11.83 23.83
CA GLY A 221 -0.88 -12.48 24.47
C GLY A 221 -2.00 -12.90 23.51
N PHE A 222 -1.77 -12.91 22.20
CA PHE A 222 -2.74 -13.45 21.24
C PHE A 222 -2.71 -14.97 21.18
N GLU A 223 -3.88 -15.56 20.93
CA GLU A 223 -4.00 -16.98 20.58
C GLU A 223 -3.88 -17.16 19.07
N LEU A 224 -3.11 -18.15 18.61
CA LEU A 224 -2.90 -18.37 17.18
C LEU A 224 -3.70 -19.53 16.64
N LEU A 225 -4.35 -19.27 15.53
CA LEU A 225 -5.02 -20.24 14.68
C LEU A 225 -4.37 -20.21 13.28
N ALA A 226 -4.21 -21.36 12.65
CA ALA A 226 -3.66 -21.38 11.30
C ALA A 226 -4.18 -22.57 10.48
N THR A 227 -4.12 -22.43 9.14
CA THR A 227 -4.33 -23.57 8.25
C THR A 227 -3.20 -24.59 8.40
N ARG A 228 -3.48 -25.87 8.14
CA ARG A 228 -2.59 -27.00 8.38
C ARG A 228 -1.12 -26.76 7.99
N GLY A 229 -0.89 -26.25 6.77
CA GLY A 229 0.48 -26.03 6.28
C GLY A 229 1.19 -24.85 6.95
N THR A 230 0.47 -23.82 7.35
CA THR A 230 1.02 -22.67 8.10
C THR A 230 1.23 -23.07 9.56
N ALA A 231 0.27 -23.79 10.16
CA ALA A 231 0.38 -24.29 11.53
C ALA A 231 1.57 -25.23 11.71
N ALA A 232 1.84 -26.12 10.75
CA ALA A 232 2.98 -27.01 10.80
C ALA A 232 4.31 -26.23 10.85
N ALA A 233 4.45 -25.16 10.08
CA ALA A 233 5.65 -24.32 10.09
C ALA A 233 5.81 -23.56 11.43
N ILE A 234 4.73 -23.03 11.98
CA ILE A 234 4.71 -22.30 13.26
C ILE A 234 5.03 -23.26 14.42
N ALA A 235 4.38 -24.43 14.45
CA ALA A 235 4.60 -25.45 15.49
C ALA A 235 6.03 -26.02 15.46
N ALA A 236 6.60 -26.25 14.26
CA ALA A 236 7.99 -26.70 14.11
C ALA A 236 9.01 -25.71 14.70
N ALA A 237 8.64 -24.44 14.81
CA ALA A 237 9.45 -23.39 15.44
C ALA A 237 9.19 -23.25 16.97
N GLY A 238 8.40 -24.17 17.56
CA GLY A 238 8.10 -24.19 19.00
C GLY A 238 7.05 -23.14 19.43
N VAL A 239 6.29 -22.57 18.48
CA VAL A 239 5.25 -21.58 18.79
C VAL A 239 3.88 -22.28 18.90
N PRO A 240 3.10 -22.05 19.98
CA PRO A 240 1.78 -22.64 20.13
C PRO A 240 0.82 -22.14 19.06
N VAL A 241 0.10 -23.04 18.41
CA VAL A 241 -0.87 -22.73 17.36
C VAL A 241 -1.91 -23.84 17.24
N THR A 242 -3.16 -23.47 17.03
CA THR A 242 -4.27 -24.40 16.78
C THR A 242 -4.55 -24.50 15.29
N VAL A 243 -4.73 -25.73 14.78
CA VAL A 243 -5.07 -25.99 13.38
C VAL A 243 -6.55 -25.74 13.14
N VAL A 244 -6.88 -24.99 12.08
CA VAL A 244 -8.24 -24.73 11.63
C VAL A 244 -8.41 -25.15 10.17
N ASN A 245 -9.57 -25.72 9.82
CA ASN A 245 -9.90 -26.12 8.47
C ASN A 245 -10.04 -24.92 7.53
N LYS A 246 -9.57 -25.09 6.29
CA LYS A 246 -9.92 -24.17 5.20
C LYS A 246 -11.40 -24.29 4.87
N VAL A 247 -11.91 -23.33 4.09
CA VAL A 247 -13.32 -23.32 3.67
C VAL A 247 -13.72 -24.61 2.94
N THR A 248 -12.81 -25.16 2.15
CA THR A 248 -13.01 -26.38 1.34
C THR A 248 -12.72 -27.68 2.07
N GLU A 249 -12.20 -27.65 3.31
CA GLU A 249 -11.78 -28.84 4.07
C GLU A 249 -12.85 -29.38 5.03
N GLY A 250 -14.01 -28.73 5.09
CA GLY A 250 -15.14 -29.14 5.95
C GLY A 250 -15.49 -28.13 7.04
N ARG A 251 -16.47 -28.47 7.88
CA ARG A 251 -16.96 -27.64 8.98
C ARG A 251 -16.68 -28.26 10.35
N PRO A 252 -16.46 -27.45 11.40
CA PRO A 252 -16.31 -25.99 11.37
C PRO A 252 -15.02 -25.56 10.65
N ASN A 253 -15.10 -24.44 9.96
CA ASN A 253 -13.96 -23.84 9.26
C ASN A 253 -13.78 -22.38 9.69
N ILE A 254 -12.75 -21.72 9.14
CA ILE A 254 -12.40 -20.35 9.51
C ILE A 254 -13.54 -19.33 9.27
N VAL A 255 -14.34 -19.51 8.22
CA VAL A 255 -15.49 -18.62 7.94
C VAL A 255 -16.58 -18.76 8.99
N ASP A 256 -16.82 -19.99 9.48
CA ASP A 256 -17.77 -20.22 10.57
C ASP A 256 -17.31 -19.48 11.85
N MET A 257 -16.02 -19.52 12.17
CA MET A 257 -15.42 -18.82 13.32
C MET A 257 -15.47 -17.29 13.17
N MET A 258 -15.24 -16.75 11.97
CA MET A 258 -15.40 -15.32 11.71
C MET A 258 -16.85 -14.87 11.94
N LYS A 259 -17.82 -15.60 11.39
CA LYS A 259 -19.24 -15.30 11.57
C LYS A 259 -19.70 -15.40 13.03
N SER A 260 -18.99 -16.16 13.85
CA SER A 260 -19.23 -16.26 15.30
C SER A 260 -18.43 -15.23 16.11
N ASN A 261 -17.78 -14.26 15.46
CA ASN A 261 -16.93 -13.23 16.09
C ASN A 261 -15.81 -13.80 16.98
N GLU A 262 -15.29 -14.98 16.63
CA GLU A 262 -14.20 -15.61 17.38
C GLU A 262 -12.81 -15.14 16.94
N ILE A 263 -12.71 -14.49 15.80
CA ILE A 263 -11.44 -14.07 15.18
C ILE A 263 -11.29 -12.56 15.30
N ALA A 264 -10.21 -12.12 15.93
CA ALA A 264 -9.89 -10.71 16.11
C ALA A 264 -9.08 -10.12 14.94
N MET A 265 -8.24 -10.93 14.30
CA MET A 265 -7.39 -10.51 13.18
C MET A 265 -7.09 -11.66 12.23
N VAL A 266 -6.92 -11.33 10.95
CA VAL A 266 -6.56 -12.29 9.90
C VAL A 266 -5.29 -11.82 9.19
N ILE A 267 -4.31 -12.73 9.06
CA ILE A 267 -3.12 -12.56 8.23
C ILE A 267 -3.19 -13.58 7.10
N ASN A 268 -3.41 -13.10 5.89
CA ASN A 268 -3.64 -13.95 4.72
C ASN A 268 -2.76 -13.55 3.55
N THR A 269 -1.94 -14.48 3.04
CA THR A 269 -1.26 -14.36 1.76
C THR A 269 -1.57 -15.58 0.89
N VAL A 270 -1.63 -15.40 -0.43
CA VAL A 270 -2.19 -16.37 -1.36
C VAL A 270 -1.18 -16.76 -2.42
N GLU A 271 -1.09 -18.06 -2.75
CA GLU A 271 -0.48 -18.51 -4.00
C GLU A 271 -1.49 -18.36 -5.14
N GLU A 272 -1.02 -18.07 -6.37
CA GLU A 272 -1.86 -17.87 -7.57
C GLU A 272 -2.53 -19.16 -8.09
N ARG A 273 -3.04 -19.99 -7.22
CA ARG A 273 -3.80 -21.20 -7.58
C ARG A 273 -5.30 -20.94 -7.43
N ARG A 274 -6.11 -21.32 -8.41
CA ARG A 274 -7.56 -21.07 -8.42
C ARG A 274 -8.27 -21.38 -7.11
N ASN A 275 -7.95 -22.52 -6.47
CA ASN A 275 -8.57 -22.92 -5.21
C ASN A 275 -8.11 -22.03 -4.03
N ALA A 276 -6.83 -21.62 -4.01
CA ALA A 276 -6.29 -20.72 -2.98
C ALA A 276 -6.90 -19.32 -3.11
N ILE A 277 -7.13 -18.84 -4.32
CA ILE A 277 -7.81 -17.56 -4.60
C ILE A 277 -9.25 -17.59 -4.11
N ALA A 278 -10.00 -18.67 -4.37
CA ALA A 278 -11.39 -18.82 -3.92
C ALA A 278 -11.51 -18.84 -2.39
N ASP A 279 -10.66 -19.60 -1.70
CA ASP A 279 -10.60 -19.63 -0.23
C ASP A 279 -10.23 -18.25 0.34
N SER A 280 -9.24 -17.59 -0.24
CA SER A 280 -8.81 -16.25 0.16
C SER A 280 -9.91 -15.21 -0.03
N ARG A 281 -10.66 -15.27 -1.14
CA ARG A 281 -11.78 -14.38 -1.40
C ARG A 281 -12.85 -14.50 -0.31
N ALA A 282 -13.22 -15.73 0.04
CA ALA A 282 -14.18 -15.98 1.11
C ALA A 282 -13.69 -15.45 2.47
N ILE A 283 -12.41 -15.67 2.79
CA ILE A 283 -11.78 -15.17 4.01
C ILE A 283 -11.81 -13.64 4.07
N ARG A 284 -11.34 -12.96 3.01
CA ARG A 284 -11.28 -11.49 2.93
C ARG A 284 -12.66 -10.86 3.05
N THR A 285 -13.65 -11.36 2.30
CA THR A 285 -15.03 -10.83 2.35
C THR A 285 -15.63 -10.94 3.74
N ASN A 286 -15.45 -12.08 4.43
CA ASN A 286 -16.01 -12.25 5.77
C ASN A 286 -15.22 -11.47 6.83
N ALA A 287 -13.90 -11.32 6.69
CA ALA A 287 -13.08 -10.52 7.63
C ALA A 287 -13.40 -9.02 7.57
N LEU A 288 -13.81 -8.50 6.42
CA LEU A 288 -14.18 -7.09 6.25
C LEU A 288 -15.61 -6.78 6.74
N LEU A 289 -16.45 -7.80 6.91
CA LEU A 289 -17.84 -7.65 7.32
C LEU A 289 -18.06 -8.02 8.81
N ALA A 290 -17.05 -8.60 9.46
CA ALA A 290 -17.04 -8.93 10.89
C ALA A 290 -16.47 -7.80 11.73
#